data_8aa6eb2fa3d3982d3b96d95b317a887e
#
_entry.id   8aa6eb2fa3d3982d3b96d95b317a887e
#
_cell.length_a   1.000
_cell.length_b   1.000
_cell.length_c   1.000
_cell.angle_alpha   90.00
_cell.angle_beta   90.00
_cell.angle_gamma   90.00
#
_symmetry.space_group_name_H-M   'P 1'
#
loop_
_entity.id
_entity.type
_entity.pdbx_description
1 polymer ?
#
loop_
_entity_poly.entity_id
_entity_poly.type
_entity_poly.pdbx_seq_one_letter_code
_entity_poly.pdbx_strand_id
1 'polypeptide(L)'
;ELVTPKIMQDLIRVYLKKLDKSVKIHVNGDIDLYTHCLKALLEENIDVDIPLGVMTCITGVSGSGKSSLTNEILYKHLARDLNRARCIPGKHDDIIGIDQLDKVIDIDQSPIGRSPRSNPATYTGLFGDIRELFASTPDAKSRGYGQGRFSFNVRGGRCEACSGDGLLKIEMHFLPDIFVPCEVCKGRRYNRETLEVRYKGKNIADVLDMTVDEALDFFSALPKLKKRLQTLQDVGLGYVKLGQPSTELSGGEAQRVKLATELSKQATGKTIYILDEPTTGLHSDDVRKLLEVLQRLVDAGNTVVVIEHNLDVIKCADHLIDLGPEGGDGGGTIVVTGTPEEVAQCEASYTGRYLKKLLK
;
A
#
# COMPACT_ATOMS: atom_id res chain seq x y z
N GLU A 1 -6.20 18.63 28.00
CA GLU A 1 -5.49 18.26 29.23
C GLU A 1 -4.00 18.22 28.92
N LEU A 2 -3.21 19.00 29.70
CA LEU A 2 -1.77 19.14 29.52
C LEU A 2 -1.08 17.80 29.85
N VAL A 3 -0.32 17.25 28.91
CA VAL A 3 0.53 16.08 29.12
C VAL A 3 1.54 16.44 30.25
N THR A 4 1.42 15.80 31.40
CA THR A 4 2.33 16.05 32.51
C THR A 4 3.72 15.44 32.21
N PRO A 5 4.81 16.01 32.77
CA PRO A 5 6.18 15.48 32.59
C PRO A 5 6.33 13.99 32.92
N LYS A 6 5.49 13.46 33.80
CA LYS A 6 5.47 12.05 34.20
C LYS A 6 4.91 11.15 33.10
N ILE A 7 3.85 11.59 32.41
CA ILE A 7 3.27 10.86 31.23
C ILE A 7 4.28 10.83 30.09
N MET A 8 5.01 11.93 29.88
CA MET A 8 6.12 11.97 28.89
C MET A 8 7.23 10.98 29.25
N GLN A 9 7.64 10.90 30.51
CA GLN A 9 8.67 9.94 30.94
C GLN A 9 8.23 8.48 30.80
N ASP A 10 6.96 8.17 31.07
CA ASP A 10 6.42 6.82 30.91
C ASP A 10 6.26 6.45 29.43
N LEU A 11 5.88 7.41 28.57
CA LEU A 11 5.86 7.24 27.12
C LEU A 11 7.27 6.99 26.56
N ILE A 12 8.27 7.75 27.00
CA ILE A 12 9.67 7.56 26.62
C ILE A 12 10.18 6.19 27.08
N ARG A 13 9.82 5.71 28.27
CA ARG A 13 10.21 4.36 28.73
C ARG A 13 9.57 3.23 27.92
N VAL A 14 8.31 3.37 27.49
CA VAL A 14 7.63 2.43 26.60
C VAL A 14 8.28 2.46 25.22
N TYR A 15 8.64 3.66 24.76
CA TYR A 15 9.33 3.87 23.49
C TYR A 15 10.72 3.21 23.46
N LEU A 16 11.55 3.45 24.48
CA LEU A 16 12.88 2.85 24.60
C LEU A 16 12.83 1.32 24.69
N LYS A 17 11.80 0.74 25.32
CA LYS A 17 11.59 -0.72 25.32
C LYS A 17 11.23 -1.27 23.95
N LYS A 18 10.59 -0.50 23.06
CA LYS A 18 10.32 -0.90 21.67
C LYS A 18 11.59 -0.84 20.81
N LEU A 19 12.51 0.09 21.10
CA LEU A 19 13.78 0.24 20.38
C LEU A 19 14.81 -0.87 20.66
N ASP A 20 14.62 -1.71 21.68
CA ASP A 20 15.48 -2.87 21.95
C ASP A 20 15.40 -3.99 20.88
N LYS A 21 14.39 -3.91 19.98
CA LYS A 21 14.23 -4.83 18.87
C LYS A 21 14.48 -4.10 17.56
N SER A 22 15.49 -4.52 16.82
CA SER A 22 15.84 -3.93 15.53
C SER A 22 16.24 -4.99 14.51
N VAL A 23 16.06 -4.65 13.24
CA VAL A 23 16.67 -5.35 12.11
C VAL A 23 17.88 -4.54 11.68
N LYS A 24 19.04 -5.20 11.66
CA LYS A 24 20.33 -4.58 11.27
C LYS A 24 20.70 -5.01 9.87
N ILE A 25 21.08 -4.06 9.05
CA ILE A 25 21.54 -4.29 7.68
C ILE A 25 22.99 -3.89 7.59
N HIS A 26 23.85 -4.86 7.24
CA HIS A 26 25.27 -4.64 7.00
C HIS A 26 25.53 -4.74 5.49
N VAL A 27 26.15 -3.70 4.91
CA VAL A 27 26.45 -3.63 3.49
C VAL A 27 27.95 -3.37 3.29
N ASN A 28 28.65 -4.31 2.65
CA ASN A 28 30.07 -4.21 2.31
C ASN A 28 30.30 -4.03 0.81
N GLY A 29 31.24 -3.16 0.44
CA GLY A 29 31.49 -2.81 -0.94
C GLY A 29 32.39 -3.78 -1.69
N ASP A 30 31.94 -4.31 -2.79
CA ASP A 30 32.66 -4.65 -4.02
C ASP A 30 31.65 -5.09 -5.09
N ILE A 31 31.39 -4.28 -6.14
CA ILE A 31 30.48 -4.68 -7.23
C ILE A 31 30.84 -4.10 -8.57
N ASP A 32 30.79 -5.02 -9.56
CA ASP A 32 30.72 -4.76 -10.98
C ASP A 32 29.32 -4.27 -11.42
N LEU A 33 29.31 -3.13 -12.08
CA LEU A 33 28.42 -2.61 -13.09
C LEU A 33 26.92 -3.03 -13.08
N TYR A 34 26.07 -2.37 -12.31
CA TYR A 34 24.70 -2.00 -12.76
C TYR A 34 24.12 -0.95 -11.81
N THR A 35 24.12 0.32 -12.22
CA THR A 35 23.60 1.55 -11.58
C THR A 35 24.58 2.33 -10.70
N HIS A 36 24.84 3.58 -11.09
CA HIS A 36 25.70 4.52 -10.38
C HIS A 36 25.29 4.75 -8.90
N CYS A 37 24.01 4.61 -8.57
CA CYS A 37 23.53 4.74 -7.18
C CYS A 37 23.97 3.59 -6.27
N LEU A 38 24.11 2.36 -6.79
CA LEU A 38 24.62 1.21 -6.02
C LEU A 38 26.12 1.35 -5.71
N LYS A 39 26.87 2.04 -6.56
CA LYS A 39 28.30 2.19 -6.40
C LYS A 39 28.66 3.05 -5.19
N ALA A 40 27.91 4.12 -4.95
CA ALA A 40 28.09 4.97 -3.78
C ALA A 40 27.75 4.27 -2.44
N LEU A 41 26.70 3.42 -2.45
CA LEU A 41 26.33 2.59 -1.28
C LEU A 41 27.37 1.49 -0.95
N LEU A 42 28.29 1.20 -1.86
CA LEU A 42 29.19 0.04 -1.79
C LEU A 42 30.66 0.41 -1.52
N GLU A 43 31.01 1.67 -1.62
CA GLU A 43 32.35 2.17 -1.29
C GLU A 43 32.50 2.53 0.21
N GLU A 44 31.38 2.75 0.92
CA GLU A 44 31.35 2.95 2.37
C GLU A 44 30.46 1.87 3.02
N ASN A 45 30.99 1.23 4.09
CA ASN A 45 30.20 0.29 4.89
C ASN A 45 29.04 1.02 5.54
N ILE A 46 27.81 0.63 5.19
CA ILE A 46 26.61 1.18 5.80
C ILE A 46 26.03 0.17 6.75
N ASP A 47 26.00 0.52 8.03
CA ASP A 47 25.28 -0.21 9.06
C ASP A 47 24.00 0.56 9.39
N VAL A 48 22.85 -0.08 9.21
CA VAL A 48 21.54 0.53 9.46
C VAL A 48 20.75 -0.30 10.45
N ASP A 49 20.29 0.33 11.52
CA ASP A 49 19.37 -0.24 12.48
C ASP A 49 17.95 0.23 12.17
N ILE A 50 17.03 -0.73 11.93
CA ILE A 50 15.60 -0.45 11.76
C ILE A 50 14.85 -0.95 12.99
N PRO A 51 14.37 -0.05 13.86
CA PRO A 51 13.62 -0.43 15.06
C PRO A 51 12.33 -1.15 14.69
N LEU A 52 12.01 -2.23 15.41
CA LEU A 52 10.78 -3.00 15.19
C LEU A 52 9.61 -2.49 16.05
N GLY A 53 8.38 -2.60 15.52
CA GLY A 53 7.16 -2.20 16.21
C GLY A 53 6.94 -0.70 16.27
N VAL A 54 7.58 0.05 15.38
CA VAL A 54 7.48 1.50 15.24
C VAL A 54 7.37 1.91 13.78
N MET A 55 7.08 3.19 13.51
CA MET A 55 7.11 3.78 12.18
C MET A 55 8.48 4.40 11.91
N THR A 56 9.27 3.78 11.04
CA THR A 56 10.54 4.31 10.55
C THR A 56 10.34 4.99 9.21
N CYS A 57 10.79 6.24 9.09
CA CYS A 57 10.75 6.97 7.81
C CYS A 57 12.17 7.10 7.25
N ILE A 58 12.35 6.68 5.99
CA ILE A 58 13.61 6.81 5.26
C ILE A 58 13.52 8.05 4.37
N THR A 59 14.40 9.00 4.62
CA THR A 59 14.44 10.32 4.00
C THR A 59 15.74 10.55 3.24
N GLY A 60 15.85 11.67 2.57
CA GLY A 60 17.05 12.08 1.83
C GLY A 60 16.72 12.59 0.45
N VAL A 61 17.72 13.17 -0.22
CA VAL A 61 17.57 13.74 -1.56
C VAL A 61 17.24 12.66 -2.60
N SER A 62 16.71 13.06 -3.74
CA SER A 62 16.45 12.13 -4.84
C SER A 62 17.76 11.51 -5.32
N GLY A 63 17.76 10.16 -5.51
CA GLY A 63 18.95 9.43 -5.91
C GLY A 63 19.96 9.14 -4.78
N SER A 64 19.64 9.41 -3.50
CA SER A 64 20.52 9.11 -2.37
C SER A 64 20.57 7.62 -1.96
N GLY A 65 19.88 6.71 -2.68
CA GLY A 65 19.92 5.28 -2.41
C GLY A 65 18.76 4.73 -1.59
N LYS A 66 17.74 5.52 -1.22
CA LYS A 66 16.58 5.09 -0.43
C LYS A 66 15.93 3.80 -0.96
N SER A 67 15.51 3.82 -2.22
CA SER A 67 14.86 2.64 -2.83
C SER A 67 15.84 1.46 -3.01
N SER A 68 17.14 1.70 -3.16
CA SER A 68 18.14 0.64 -3.19
C SER A 68 18.25 -0.07 -1.84
N LEU A 69 18.32 0.69 -0.75
CA LEU A 69 18.34 0.15 0.61
C LEU A 69 17.06 -0.61 0.95
N THR A 70 15.90 -0.01 0.67
CA THR A 70 14.60 -0.58 1.07
C THR A 70 14.12 -1.67 0.14
N ASN A 71 14.08 -1.41 -1.18
CA ASN A 71 13.44 -2.32 -2.12
C ASN A 71 14.40 -3.39 -2.62
N GLU A 72 15.65 -3.00 -2.96
CA GLU A 72 16.60 -3.96 -3.54
C GLU A 72 17.28 -4.82 -2.48
N ILE A 73 17.59 -4.29 -1.29
CA ILE A 73 18.27 -5.02 -0.22
C ILE A 73 17.25 -5.55 0.79
N LEU A 74 16.66 -4.66 1.61
CA LEU A 74 15.81 -5.06 2.73
C LEU A 74 14.60 -5.91 2.28
N TYR A 75 13.78 -5.38 1.38
CA TYR A 75 12.58 -6.09 0.93
C TYR A 75 12.91 -7.42 0.28
N LYS A 76 13.83 -7.44 -0.70
CA LYS A 76 14.15 -8.68 -1.42
C LYS A 76 14.76 -9.74 -0.51
N HIS A 77 15.60 -9.35 0.44
CA HIS A 77 16.17 -10.30 1.40
C HIS A 77 15.07 -10.88 2.29
N LEU A 78 14.27 -10.03 2.94
CA LEU A 78 13.17 -10.47 3.79
C LEU A 78 12.11 -11.28 3.02
N ALA A 79 11.81 -10.88 1.78
CA ALA A 79 10.85 -11.62 0.93
C ALA A 79 11.37 -13.02 0.59
N ARG A 80 12.66 -13.17 0.33
CA ARG A 80 13.29 -14.48 0.09
C ARG A 80 13.18 -15.37 1.33
N ASP A 81 13.52 -14.85 2.49
CA ASP A 81 13.69 -15.65 3.71
C ASP A 81 12.37 -15.88 4.45
N LEU A 82 11.50 -14.88 4.55
CA LEU A 82 10.21 -14.98 5.24
C LEU A 82 9.09 -15.46 4.33
N ASN A 83 9.00 -14.89 3.11
CA ASN A 83 7.88 -15.17 2.19
C ASN A 83 8.21 -16.27 1.18
N ARG A 84 9.45 -16.83 1.17
CA ARG A 84 9.95 -17.81 0.20
C ARG A 84 9.84 -17.33 -1.25
N ALA A 85 10.00 -16.02 -1.46
CA ALA A 85 9.94 -15.41 -2.79
C ALA A 85 11.20 -15.77 -3.59
N ARG A 86 11.04 -15.96 -4.91
CA ARG A 86 12.15 -16.19 -5.83
C ARG A 86 12.71 -14.84 -6.32
N CYS A 87 13.37 -14.11 -5.44
CA CYS A 87 14.04 -12.86 -5.75
C CYS A 87 15.49 -12.90 -5.30
N ILE A 88 16.35 -12.14 -5.96
CA ILE A 88 17.76 -12.00 -5.61
C ILE A 88 17.91 -10.61 -5.00
N PRO A 89 18.28 -10.53 -3.70
CA PRO A 89 18.55 -9.23 -3.08
C PRO A 89 19.82 -8.60 -3.67
N GLY A 90 19.89 -7.28 -3.58
CA GLY A 90 21.12 -6.53 -3.85
C GLY A 90 22.27 -7.04 -2.97
N LYS A 91 23.51 -6.77 -3.38
CA LYS A 91 24.67 -7.21 -2.63
C LYS A 91 24.74 -6.51 -1.27
N HIS A 92 24.90 -7.28 -0.22
CA HIS A 92 25.02 -6.85 1.17
C HIS A 92 25.67 -8.00 1.95
N ASP A 93 26.18 -7.72 3.14
CA ASP A 93 26.80 -8.77 3.95
C ASP A 93 25.75 -9.64 4.63
N ASP A 94 24.95 -9.07 5.52
CA ASP A 94 23.95 -9.80 6.29
C ASP A 94 22.83 -8.87 6.79
N ILE A 95 21.68 -9.48 7.14
CA ILE A 95 20.58 -8.82 7.85
C ILE A 95 20.31 -9.61 9.12
N ILE A 96 20.56 -9.00 10.27
CA ILE A 96 20.41 -9.62 11.58
C ILE A 96 19.04 -9.27 12.18
N GLY A 97 18.44 -10.20 12.95
CA GLY A 97 17.16 -9.98 13.64
C GLY A 97 15.91 -10.36 12.83
N ILE A 98 16.08 -11.05 11.71
CA ILE A 98 14.98 -11.53 10.84
C ILE A 98 14.06 -12.51 11.59
N ASP A 99 14.59 -13.27 12.54
CA ASP A 99 13.85 -14.22 13.39
C ASP A 99 12.75 -13.59 14.24
N GLN A 100 12.79 -12.27 14.41
CA GLN A 100 11.77 -11.50 15.11
C GLN A 100 10.55 -11.19 14.22
N LEU A 101 10.67 -11.38 12.91
CA LEU A 101 9.64 -11.11 11.91
C LEU A 101 9.05 -12.41 11.36
N ASP A 102 7.79 -12.36 10.96
CA ASP A 102 7.09 -13.49 10.32
C ASP A 102 6.82 -13.25 8.83
N LYS A 103 6.78 -12.00 8.41
CA LYS A 103 6.38 -11.63 7.05
C LYS A 103 6.86 -10.24 6.68
N VAL A 104 7.18 -10.04 5.40
CA VAL A 104 7.36 -8.72 4.78
C VAL A 104 6.28 -8.48 3.73
N ILE A 105 5.75 -7.26 3.70
CA ILE A 105 4.74 -6.82 2.74
C ILE A 105 5.23 -5.52 2.11
N ASP A 106 5.40 -5.56 0.79
CA ASP A 106 5.69 -4.39 -0.02
C ASP A 106 4.38 -3.80 -0.57
N ILE A 107 4.20 -2.51 -0.32
CA ILE A 107 3.03 -1.74 -0.78
C ILE A 107 3.53 -0.67 -1.74
N ASP A 108 3.83 -1.10 -2.94
CA ASP A 108 4.33 -0.29 -4.04
C ASP A 108 3.19 0.35 -4.87
N GLN A 109 3.55 1.25 -5.78
CA GLN A 109 2.63 1.93 -6.69
C GLN A 109 2.28 1.12 -7.95
N SER A 110 2.70 -0.15 -8.05
CA SER A 110 2.35 -0.99 -9.19
C SER A 110 0.84 -1.26 -9.26
N PRO A 111 0.27 -1.40 -10.46
CA PRO A 111 -1.16 -1.66 -10.62
C PRO A 111 -1.62 -2.91 -9.85
N ILE A 112 -2.84 -2.88 -9.28
CA ILE A 112 -3.47 -4.03 -8.59
C ILE A 112 -3.87 -5.16 -9.55
N GLY A 113 -3.57 -5.04 -10.82
CA GLY A 113 -3.76 -6.05 -11.86
C GLY A 113 -3.55 -5.46 -13.24
N ARG A 114 -3.33 -6.34 -14.20
CA ARG A 114 -2.98 -5.96 -15.60
C ARG A 114 -4.17 -5.99 -16.57
N SER A 115 -5.35 -6.33 -16.10
CA SER A 115 -6.53 -6.46 -16.96
C SER A 115 -7.66 -5.54 -16.49
N PRO A 116 -8.57 -5.13 -17.39
CA PRO A 116 -9.76 -4.35 -17.04
C PRO A 116 -10.69 -5.04 -16.02
N ARG A 117 -10.52 -6.36 -15.79
CA ARG A 117 -11.28 -7.14 -14.80
C ARG A 117 -10.80 -6.93 -13.37
N SER A 118 -9.54 -6.53 -13.21
CA SER A 118 -9.01 -6.17 -11.89
C SER A 118 -9.58 -4.81 -11.48
N ASN A 119 -10.13 -4.73 -10.30
CA ASN A 119 -10.72 -3.51 -9.72
C ASN A 119 -10.66 -3.57 -8.19
N PRO A 120 -10.95 -2.47 -7.48
CA PRO A 120 -10.91 -2.43 -6.02
C PRO A 120 -11.75 -3.52 -5.36
N ALA A 121 -12.97 -3.78 -5.85
CA ALA A 121 -13.83 -4.80 -5.27
C ALA A 121 -13.28 -6.22 -5.41
N THR A 122 -12.63 -6.54 -6.54
CA THR A 122 -12.03 -7.87 -6.75
C THR A 122 -10.76 -8.05 -5.94
N TYR A 123 -9.91 -7.02 -5.89
CA TYR A 123 -8.63 -7.10 -5.20
C TYR A 123 -8.78 -7.24 -3.68
N THR A 124 -9.70 -6.48 -3.08
CA THR A 124 -10.00 -6.56 -1.63
C THR A 124 -10.82 -7.80 -1.25
N GLY A 125 -11.28 -8.59 -2.23
CA GLY A 125 -12.18 -9.72 -2.00
C GLY A 125 -13.62 -9.33 -1.68
N LEU A 126 -13.96 -8.03 -1.66
CA LEU A 126 -15.31 -7.51 -1.45
C LEU A 126 -16.31 -8.06 -2.48
N PHE A 127 -15.86 -8.22 -3.72
CA PHE A 127 -16.71 -8.73 -4.79
C PHE A 127 -17.22 -10.15 -4.56
N GLY A 128 -16.45 -10.99 -3.84
CA GLY A 128 -16.90 -12.33 -3.42
C GLY A 128 -18.15 -12.26 -2.56
N ASP A 129 -18.15 -11.40 -1.56
CA ASP A 129 -19.26 -11.20 -0.63
C ASP A 129 -20.48 -10.55 -1.32
N ILE A 130 -20.24 -9.61 -2.25
CA ILE A 130 -21.31 -9.02 -3.07
C ILE A 130 -22.01 -10.08 -3.93
N ARG A 131 -21.24 -10.96 -4.61
CA ARG A 131 -21.81 -12.04 -5.42
C ARG A 131 -22.63 -13.03 -4.59
N GLU A 132 -22.15 -13.36 -3.39
CA GLU A 132 -22.88 -14.21 -2.45
C GLU A 132 -24.21 -13.57 -2.05
N LEU A 133 -24.21 -12.27 -1.74
CA LEU A 133 -25.41 -11.51 -1.43
C LEU A 133 -26.44 -11.55 -2.57
N PHE A 134 -26.01 -11.29 -3.82
CA PHE A 134 -26.90 -11.33 -4.97
C PHE A 134 -27.47 -12.74 -5.20
N ALA A 135 -26.66 -13.77 -5.05
CA ALA A 135 -27.13 -15.17 -5.16
C ALA A 135 -28.14 -15.55 -4.05
N SER A 136 -28.09 -14.88 -2.92
CA SER A 136 -29.03 -15.11 -1.81
C SER A 136 -30.39 -14.46 -1.98
N THR A 137 -30.55 -13.55 -2.96
CA THR A 137 -31.82 -12.84 -3.23
C THR A 137 -32.92 -13.80 -3.65
N PRO A 138 -34.20 -13.51 -3.36
CA PRO A 138 -35.33 -14.33 -3.80
C PRO A 138 -35.37 -14.53 -5.31
N ASP A 139 -35.13 -13.46 -6.08
CA ASP A 139 -35.11 -13.50 -7.55
C ASP A 139 -34.00 -14.41 -8.10
N ALA A 140 -32.81 -14.39 -7.52
CA ALA A 140 -31.73 -15.27 -7.92
C ALA A 140 -32.05 -16.75 -7.60
N LYS A 141 -32.58 -17.00 -6.41
CA LYS A 141 -32.97 -18.36 -5.97
C LYS A 141 -34.08 -18.93 -6.84
N SER A 142 -35.11 -18.14 -7.17
CA SER A 142 -36.22 -18.60 -8.03
C SER A 142 -35.77 -18.98 -9.44
N ARG A 143 -34.69 -18.34 -9.94
CA ARG A 143 -34.08 -18.59 -11.23
C ARG A 143 -32.97 -19.65 -11.19
N GLY A 144 -32.64 -20.18 -10.01
CA GLY A 144 -31.53 -21.14 -9.83
C GLY A 144 -30.13 -20.50 -10.05
N TYR A 145 -29.99 -19.19 -9.81
CA TYR A 145 -28.74 -18.45 -10.03
C TYR A 145 -27.84 -18.57 -8.79
N GLY A 146 -26.75 -19.32 -8.93
CA GLY A 146 -25.68 -19.37 -7.92
C GLY A 146 -24.70 -18.20 -8.04
N GLN A 147 -23.74 -18.14 -7.13
CA GLN A 147 -22.72 -17.10 -7.04
C GLN A 147 -21.90 -16.91 -8.34
N GLY A 148 -21.70 -18.00 -9.11
CA GLY A 148 -21.00 -17.97 -10.40
C GLY A 148 -21.71 -17.11 -11.46
N ARG A 149 -23.05 -17.02 -11.40
CA ARG A 149 -23.85 -16.20 -12.32
C ARG A 149 -23.49 -14.71 -12.22
N PHE A 150 -23.14 -14.26 -11.03
CA PHE A 150 -22.77 -12.89 -10.72
C PHE A 150 -21.28 -12.60 -10.88
N SER A 151 -20.50 -13.51 -11.48
CA SER A 151 -19.11 -13.32 -11.82
C SER A 151 -18.96 -12.90 -13.29
N PHE A 152 -18.31 -11.79 -13.56
CA PHE A 152 -17.95 -11.40 -14.93
C PHE A 152 -16.78 -12.20 -15.50
N ASN A 153 -16.14 -13.06 -14.71
CA ASN A 153 -15.06 -13.96 -15.17
C ASN A 153 -15.57 -15.32 -15.66
N VAL A 154 -16.81 -15.68 -15.31
CA VAL A 154 -17.39 -17.00 -15.60
C VAL A 154 -18.48 -16.87 -16.64
N ARG A 155 -18.56 -17.84 -17.57
CA ARG A 155 -19.64 -17.92 -18.55
C ARG A 155 -21.01 -18.09 -17.89
N GLY A 156 -22.03 -17.64 -18.58
CA GLY A 156 -23.44 -17.75 -18.14
C GLY A 156 -24.06 -16.45 -17.66
N GLY A 157 -23.36 -15.64 -16.84
CA GLY A 157 -23.87 -14.35 -16.38
C GLY A 157 -23.20 -13.14 -17.00
N ARG A 158 -22.02 -13.29 -17.55
CA ARG A 158 -21.26 -12.21 -18.20
C ARG A 158 -21.76 -11.87 -19.58
N CYS A 159 -21.44 -10.70 -20.07
CA CYS A 159 -21.57 -10.35 -21.47
C CYS A 159 -20.56 -11.15 -22.29
N GLU A 160 -21.03 -11.97 -23.23
CA GLU A 160 -20.13 -12.80 -24.05
C GLU A 160 -19.43 -11.98 -25.15
N ALA A 161 -20.01 -10.84 -25.59
CA ALA A 161 -19.38 -9.98 -26.60
C ALA A 161 -18.03 -9.40 -26.14
N CYS A 162 -17.94 -8.98 -24.87
CA CYS A 162 -16.69 -8.51 -24.29
C CYS A 162 -16.09 -9.49 -23.28
N SER A 163 -16.61 -10.72 -23.19
CA SER A 163 -16.18 -11.73 -22.22
C SER A 163 -16.15 -11.25 -20.76
N GLY A 164 -16.97 -10.25 -20.42
CA GLY A 164 -17.07 -9.68 -19.08
C GLY A 164 -16.11 -8.50 -18.79
N ASP A 165 -15.31 -8.07 -19.76
CA ASP A 165 -14.39 -6.94 -19.59
C ASP A 165 -15.14 -5.58 -19.49
N GLY A 166 -16.34 -5.50 -20.09
CA GLY A 166 -17.07 -4.24 -20.22
C GLY A 166 -16.50 -3.35 -21.35
N LEU A 167 -15.29 -3.59 -21.76
CA LEU A 167 -14.53 -2.86 -22.76
C LEU A 167 -14.14 -3.80 -23.90
N LEU A 168 -13.94 -3.27 -25.10
CA LEU A 168 -13.34 -3.94 -26.24
C LEU A 168 -11.98 -3.31 -26.49
N LYS A 169 -10.96 -4.15 -26.61
CA LYS A 169 -9.61 -3.75 -26.95
C LYS A 169 -9.51 -3.61 -28.46
N ILE A 170 -9.12 -2.44 -28.93
CA ILE A 170 -8.77 -2.19 -30.33
C ILE A 170 -7.25 -2.15 -30.42
N GLU A 171 -6.67 -3.18 -31.03
CA GLU A 171 -5.22 -3.27 -31.22
C GLU A 171 -4.78 -2.35 -32.36
N MET A 172 -3.85 -1.45 -32.04
CA MET A 172 -3.28 -0.51 -33.00
C MET A 172 -1.80 -0.83 -33.16
N HIS A 173 -1.41 -1.36 -34.33
CA HIS A 173 -0.06 -1.92 -34.58
C HIS A 173 1.11 -0.97 -34.26
N PHE A 174 0.93 0.35 -34.31
CA PHE A 174 1.99 1.35 -34.09
C PHE A 174 1.66 2.35 -32.97
N LEU A 175 0.49 2.25 -32.36
CA LEU A 175 0.01 3.12 -31.29
C LEU A 175 -0.40 2.29 -30.08
N PRO A 176 -0.49 2.88 -28.87
CA PRO A 176 -1.04 2.18 -27.72
C PRO A 176 -2.46 1.66 -28.00
N ASP A 177 -2.77 0.48 -27.49
CA ASP A 177 -4.11 -0.11 -27.61
C ASP A 177 -5.18 0.81 -27.01
N ILE A 178 -6.31 0.93 -27.71
CA ILE A 178 -7.45 1.73 -27.26
C ILE A 178 -8.53 0.79 -26.70
N PHE A 179 -9.08 1.19 -25.55
CA PHE A 179 -10.21 0.49 -24.93
C PHE A 179 -11.48 1.31 -25.11
N VAL A 180 -12.49 0.71 -25.75
CA VAL A 180 -13.81 1.34 -25.94
C VAL A 180 -14.90 0.57 -25.21
N PRO A 181 -15.94 1.23 -24.68
CA PRO A 181 -17.07 0.54 -24.05
C PRO A 181 -17.70 -0.48 -24.99
N CYS A 182 -17.99 -1.68 -24.48
CA CYS A 182 -18.69 -2.71 -25.24
C CYS A 182 -20.11 -2.23 -25.62
N GLU A 183 -20.43 -2.22 -26.90
CA GLU A 183 -21.74 -1.75 -27.41
C GLU A 183 -22.90 -2.61 -26.92
N VAL A 184 -22.68 -3.91 -26.71
CA VAL A 184 -23.73 -4.85 -26.26
C VAL A 184 -24.12 -4.62 -24.81
N CYS A 185 -23.14 -4.58 -23.91
CA CYS A 185 -23.42 -4.40 -22.47
C CYS A 185 -23.26 -2.95 -22.00
N LYS A 186 -22.80 -2.04 -22.85
CA LYS A 186 -22.55 -0.61 -22.52
C LYS A 186 -21.70 -0.42 -21.26
N GLY A 187 -20.60 -1.20 -21.16
CA GLY A 187 -19.69 -1.16 -20.02
C GLY A 187 -20.15 -1.98 -18.80
N ARG A 188 -21.37 -2.51 -18.78
CA ARG A 188 -21.97 -3.17 -17.59
C ARG A 188 -21.44 -4.56 -17.28
N ARG A 189 -20.64 -5.19 -18.17
CA ARG A 189 -19.97 -6.49 -17.98
C ARG A 189 -20.89 -7.73 -17.99
N TYR A 190 -22.19 -7.60 -17.80
CA TYR A 190 -23.18 -8.70 -17.64
C TYR A 190 -24.19 -8.77 -18.78
N ASN A 191 -24.80 -9.94 -18.93
CA ASN A 191 -25.96 -10.10 -19.80
C ASN A 191 -27.23 -9.55 -19.13
N ARG A 192 -28.29 -9.40 -19.96
CA ARG A 192 -29.54 -8.77 -19.52
C ARG A 192 -30.21 -9.51 -18.36
N GLU A 193 -30.26 -10.84 -18.43
CA GLU A 193 -30.93 -11.68 -17.43
C GLU A 193 -30.28 -11.56 -16.06
N THR A 194 -28.96 -11.45 -15.98
CA THR A 194 -28.24 -11.24 -14.72
C THR A 194 -28.53 -9.86 -14.13
N LEU A 195 -28.66 -8.83 -14.99
CA LEU A 195 -28.97 -7.47 -14.58
C LEU A 195 -30.43 -7.26 -14.12
N GLU A 196 -31.33 -8.21 -14.37
CA GLU A 196 -32.70 -8.18 -13.85
C GLU A 196 -32.75 -8.46 -12.34
N VAL A 197 -31.80 -9.23 -11.81
CA VAL A 197 -31.72 -9.50 -10.36
C VAL A 197 -31.30 -8.24 -9.62
N ARG A 198 -32.08 -7.88 -8.59
CA ARG A 198 -31.86 -6.66 -7.82
C ARG A 198 -31.79 -6.92 -6.32
N TYR A 199 -30.92 -6.15 -5.66
CA TYR A 199 -30.87 -6.03 -4.21
C TYR A 199 -31.08 -4.56 -3.83
N LYS A 200 -32.08 -4.25 -3.00
CA LYS A 200 -32.49 -2.87 -2.68
C LYS A 200 -32.64 -1.99 -3.93
N GLY A 201 -33.22 -2.53 -5.01
CA GLY A 201 -33.46 -1.81 -6.26
C GLY A 201 -32.28 -1.65 -7.20
N LYS A 202 -31.06 -2.04 -6.80
CA LYS A 202 -29.82 -1.97 -7.59
C LYS A 202 -29.42 -3.35 -8.11
N ASN A 203 -28.98 -3.43 -9.37
CA ASN A 203 -28.37 -4.65 -9.91
C ASN A 203 -26.86 -4.68 -9.63
N ILE A 204 -26.20 -5.78 -9.95
CA ILE A 204 -24.77 -5.95 -9.62
C ILE A 204 -23.86 -4.98 -10.38
N ALA A 205 -24.22 -4.55 -11.59
CA ALA A 205 -23.45 -3.55 -12.33
C ALA A 205 -23.62 -2.15 -11.71
N ASP A 206 -24.84 -1.81 -11.25
CA ASP A 206 -25.09 -0.56 -10.51
C ASP A 206 -24.26 -0.50 -9.23
N VAL A 207 -24.09 -1.64 -8.54
CA VAL A 207 -23.24 -1.72 -7.33
C VAL A 207 -21.76 -1.55 -7.66
N LEU A 208 -21.28 -2.12 -8.76
CA LEU A 208 -19.89 -1.92 -9.19
C LEU A 208 -19.61 -0.47 -9.63
N ASP A 209 -20.62 0.25 -10.06
CA ASP A 209 -20.53 1.68 -10.43
C ASP A 209 -20.63 2.64 -9.24
N MET A 210 -21.00 2.14 -8.05
CA MET A 210 -21.00 2.94 -6.81
C MET A 210 -19.56 3.29 -6.41
N THR A 211 -19.40 4.50 -5.86
CA THR A 211 -18.21 4.87 -5.11
C THR A 211 -18.14 4.07 -3.80
N VAL A 212 -16.97 4.04 -3.16
CA VAL A 212 -16.81 3.40 -1.85
C VAL A 212 -17.75 4.03 -0.81
N ASP A 213 -17.90 5.37 -0.82
CA ASP A 213 -18.80 6.09 0.10
C ASP A 213 -20.25 5.70 -0.12
N GLU A 214 -20.74 5.71 -1.36
CA GLU A 214 -22.10 5.28 -1.70
C GLU A 214 -22.34 3.81 -1.32
N ALA A 215 -21.37 2.94 -1.56
CA ALA A 215 -21.46 1.52 -1.21
C ALA A 215 -21.46 1.31 0.31
N LEU A 216 -20.73 2.12 1.07
CA LEU A 216 -20.70 2.06 2.54
C LEU A 216 -22.08 2.35 3.13
N ASP A 217 -22.76 3.35 2.61
CA ASP A 217 -24.14 3.68 3.00
C ASP A 217 -25.11 2.59 2.57
N PHE A 218 -25.00 2.13 1.33
CA PHE A 218 -25.87 1.10 0.75
C PHE A 218 -25.82 -0.23 1.51
N PHE A 219 -24.61 -0.64 1.93
CA PHE A 219 -24.36 -1.89 2.66
C PHE A 219 -24.23 -1.70 4.19
N SER A 220 -24.67 -0.56 4.73
CA SER A 220 -24.56 -0.21 6.16
C SER A 220 -25.08 -1.29 7.12
N ALA A 221 -26.12 -2.03 6.72
CA ALA A 221 -26.73 -3.13 7.48
C ALA A 221 -25.96 -4.47 7.39
N LEU A 222 -24.89 -4.57 6.59
CA LEU A 222 -24.12 -5.79 6.36
C LEU A 222 -22.71 -5.66 6.94
N PRO A 223 -22.46 -6.12 8.19
CA PRO A 223 -21.21 -5.86 8.92
C PRO A 223 -19.94 -6.28 8.16
N LYS A 224 -20.01 -7.43 7.47
CA LYS A 224 -18.85 -7.98 6.71
C LYS A 224 -18.47 -7.07 5.55
N LEU A 225 -19.42 -6.59 4.76
CA LEU A 225 -19.19 -5.67 3.65
C LEU A 225 -18.79 -4.28 4.17
N LYS A 226 -19.50 -3.79 5.19
CA LYS A 226 -19.22 -2.50 5.83
C LYS A 226 -17.77 -2.42 6.32
N LYS A 227 -17.27 -3.45 7.01
CA LYS A 227 -15.89 -3.47 7.53
C LYS A 227 -14.86 -3.28 6.42
N ARG A 228 -15.00 -3.99 5.27
CA ARG A 228 -14.07 -3.89 4.14
C ARG A 228 -14.18 -2.56 3.40
N LEU A 229 -15.40 -2.04 3.25
CA LEU A 229 -15.62 -0.72 2.66
C LEU A 229 -15.03 0.39 3.53
N GLN A 230 -15.17 0.26 4.86
CA GLN A 230 -14.59 1.19 5.81
C GLN A 230 -13.05 1.27 5.68
N THR A 231 -12.35 0.13 5.51
CA THR A 231 -10.90 0.17 5.30
C THR A 231 -10.49 0.90 4.01
N LEU A 232 -11.31 0.80 2.95
CA LEU A 232 -11.09 1.58 1.72
C LEU A 232 -11.33 3.08 1.93
N GLN A 233 -12.36 3.44 2.69
CA GLN A 233 -12.65 4.83 3.04
C GLN A 233 -11.56 5.41 3.94
N ASP A 234 -11.11 4.66 4.94
CA ASP A 234 -10.06 5.06 5.89
C ASP A 234 -8.74 5.44 5.20
N VAL A 235 -8.42 4.79 4.07
CA VAL A 235 -7.22 5.13 3.27
C VAL A 235 -7.48 6.25 2.24
N GLY A 236 -8.61 6.97 2.32
CA GLY A 236 -8.93 8.09 1.45
C GLY A 236 -9.42 7.69 0.05
N LEU A 237 -9.99 6.49 -0.12
CA LEU A 237 -10.52 6.02 -1.41
C LEU A 237 -12.05 6.11 -1.51
N GLY A 238 -12.71 6.97 -0.71
CA GLY A 238 -14.16 7.13 -0.68
C GLY A 238 -14.78 7.43 -2.04
N TYR A 239 -14.09 8.20 -2.87
CA TYR A 239 -14.52 8.63 -4.20
C TYR A 239 -14.32 7.58 -5.31
N VAL A 240 -13.52 6.54 -5.08
CA VAL A 240 -13.18 5.53 -6.09
C VAL A 240 -14.35 4.58 -6.29
N LYS A 241 -14.68 4.24 -7.54
CA LYS A 241 -15.74 3.28 -7.85
C LYS A 241 -15.27 1.84 -7.56
N LEU A 242 -16.15 1.01 -7.04
CA LEU A 242 -15.85 -0.39 -6.71
C LEU A 242 -15.40 -1.20 -7.92
N GLY A 243 -15.98 -0.97 -9.08
CA GLY A 243 -15.69 -1.66 -10.33
C GLY A 243 -14.72 -0.91 -11.24
N GLN A 244 -14.07 0.18 -10.78
CA GLN A 244 -13.12 0.96 -11.58
C GLN A 244 -11.95 0.06 -12.03
N PRO A 245 -11.67 -0.03 -13.36
CA PRO A 245 -10.57 -0.83 -13.85
C PRO A 245 -9.22 -0.44 -13.23
N SER A 246 -8.40 -1.42 -12.92
CA SER A 246 -7.05 -1.16 -12.35
C SER A 246 -6.16 -0.31 -13.26
N THR A 247 -6.42 -0.31 -14.55
CA THR A 247 -5.71 0.49 -15.56
C THR A 247 -6.06 1.98 -15.52
N GLU A 248 -7.15 2.34 -14.84
CA GLU A 248 -7.61 3.72 -14.66
C GLU A 248 -7.25 4.29 -13.27
N LEU A 249 -6.72 3.43 -12.39
CA LEU A 249 -6.24 3.87 -11.08
C LEU A 249 -4.86 4.49 -11.20
N SER A 250 -4.63 5.60 -10.52
CA SER A 250 -3.29 6.13 -10.31
C SER A 250 -2.44 5.19 -9.45
N GLY A 251 -1.10 5.33 -9.52
CA GLY A 251 -0.20 4.52 -8.70
C GLY A 251 -0.51 4.63 -7.20
N GLY A 252 -0.78 5.85 -6.71
CA GLY A 252 -1.16 6.07 -5.31
C GLY A 252 -2.49 5.45 -4.92
N GLU A 253 -3.51 5.45 -5.81
CA GLU A 253 -4.78 4.75 -5.55
C GLU A 253 -4.58 3.23 -5.50
N ALA A 254 -3.81 2.67 -6.44
CA ALA A 254 -3.47 1.24 -6.44
C ALA A 254 -2.75 0.84 -5.15
N GLN A 255 -1.80 1.63 -4.70
CA GLN A 255 -1.07 1.44 -3.44
C GLN A 255 -2.02 1.44 -2.24
N ARG A 256 -2.94 2.41 -2.16
CA ARG A 256 -3.91 2.49 -1.06
C ARG A 256 -4.93 1.34 -1.08
N VAL A 257 -5.32 0.82 -2.25
CA VAL A 257 -6.13 -0.41 -2.33
C VAL A 257 -5.38 -1.61 -1.76
N LYS A 258 -4.06 -1.73 -2.02
CA LYS A 258 -3.21 -2.76 -1.41
C LYS A 258 -3.17 -2.61 0.11
N LEU A 259 -2.93 -1.39 0.60
CA LEU A 259 -2.90 -1.08 2.04
C LEU A 259 -4.23 -1.44 2.72
N ALA A 260 -5.38 -1.01 2.16
CA ALA A 260 -6.71 -1.36 2.68
C ALA A 260 -6.93 -2.87 2.75
N THR A 261 -6.40 -3.62 1.78
CA THR A 261 -6.49 -5.07 1.76
C THR A 261 -5.72 -5.69 2.92
N GLU A 262 -4.51 -5.21 3.19
CA GLU A 262 -3.70 -5.72 4.31
C GLU A 262 -4.33 -5.37 5.67
N LEU A 263 -4.87 -4.16 5.83
CA LEU A 263 -5.61 -3.74 7.04
C LEU A 263 -6.84 -4.58 7.34
N SER A 264 -7.46 -5.14 6.30
CA SER A 264 -8.64 -5.99 6.48
C SER A 264 -8.30 -7.38 7.04
N LYS A 265 -7.03 -7.78 6.99
CA LYS A 265 -6.52 -9.06 7.50
C LYS A 265 -6.26 -8.99 9.01
N GLN A 266 -6.13 -10.15 9.63
CA GLN A 266 -5.73 -10.22 11.04
C GLN A 266 -4.22 -9.98 11.14
N ALA A 267 -3.82 -9.02 11.95
CA ALA A 267 -2.42 -8.71 12.20
C ALA A 267 -1.80 -9.76 13.12
N THR A 268 -0.54 -10.15 12.85
CA THR A 268 0.24 -11.04 13.70
C THR A 268 1.09 -10.27 14.71
N GLY A 269 1.30 -8.97 14.48
CA GLY A 269 2.16 -8.10 15.28
C GLY A 269 3.66 -8.29 15.04
N LYS A 270 4.03 -9.04 13.98
CA LYS A 270 5.42 -9.31 13.59
C LYS A 270 5.67 -9.08 12.10
N THR A 271 4.76 -8.37 11.43
CA THR A 271 4.88 -8.08 10.01
C THR A 271 5.59 -6.74 9.81
N ILE A 272 6.53 -6.70 8.88
CA ILE A 272 7.12 -5.45 8.40
C ILE A 272 6.45 -5.01 7.10
N TYR A 273 5.93 -3.80 7.07
CA TYR A 273 5.33 -3.15 5.90
C TYR A 273 6.32 -2.15 5.32
N ILE A 274 6.57 -2.22 4.03
CA ILE A 274 7.41 -1.27 3.31
C ILE A 274 6.52 -0.49 2.35
N LEU A 275 6.55 0.84 2.42
CA LEU A 275 5.75 1.75 1.60
C LEU A 275 6.68 2.75 0.90
N ASP A 276 6.50 2.90 -0.40
CA ASP A 276 7.25 3.86 -1.20
C ASP A 276 6.36 5.04 -1.58
N GLU A 277 6.68 6.23 -1.05
CA GLU A 277 5.99 7.51 -1.26
C GLU A 277 4.44 7.43 -1.19
N PRO A 278 3.85 6.90 -0.09
CA PRO A 278 2.41 6.66 -0.04
C PRO A 278 1.54 7.92 -0.04
N THR A 279 2.14 9.11 0.14
CA THR A 279 1.41 10.38 0.11
C THR A 279 1.35 11.03 -1.27
N THR A 280 1.94 10.41 -2.28
CA THR A 280 1.94 10.96 -3.65
C THR A 280 0.52 11.20 -4.16
N GLY A 281 0.21 12.44 -4.53
CA GLY A 281 -1.10 12.85 -5.06
C GLY A 281 -2.21 12.97 -4.01
N LEU A 282 -1.89 12.96 -2.70
CA LEU A 282 -2.85 13.15 -1.62
C LEU A 282 -3.03 14.62 -1.23
N HIS A 283 -4.26 14.99 -0.89
CA HIS A 283 -4.56 16.23 -0.18
C HIS A 283 -4.22 16.07 1.32
N SER A 284 -3.97 17.18 2.01
CA SER A 284 -3.55 17.18 3.43
C SER A 284 -4.47 16.39 4.36
N ASP A 285 -5.79 16.42 4.15
CA ASP A 285 -6.74 15.65 4.97
C ASP A 285 -6.60 14.13 4.75
N ASP A 286 -6.31 13.72 3.51
CA ASP A 286 -6.08 12.29 3.20
C ASP A 286 -4.72 11.81 3.72
N VAL A 287 -3.71 12.69 3.78
CA VAL A 287 -2.42 12.39 4.46
C VAL A 287 -2.66 12.10 5.95
N ARG A 288 -3.51 12.89 6.61
CA ARG A 288 -3.87 12.66 8.02
C ARG A 288 -4.54 11.29 8.20
N LYS A 289 -5.53 10.95 7.36
CA LYS A 289 -6.19 9.63 7.40
C LYS A 289 -5.20 8.49 7.17
N LEU A 290 -4.28 8.65 6.22
CA LEU A 290 -3.23 7.66 5.95
C LEU A 290 -2.33 7.47 7.19
N LEU A 291 -1.91 8.53 7.85
CA LEU A 291 -1.12 8.46 9.08
C LEU A 291 -1.85 7.72 10.20
N GLU A 292 -3.15 7.99 10.40
CA GLU A 292 -3.98 7.25 11.36
C GLU A 292 -4.02 5.74 11.06
N VAL A 293 -4.04 5.40 9.77
CA VAL A 293 -4.00 4.02 9.30
C VAL A 293 -2.65 3.36 9.56
N LEU A 294 -1.53 4.04 9.24
CA LEU A 294 -0.19 3.53 9.50
C LEU A 294 0.04 3.36 11.01
N GLN A 295 -0.44 4.29 11.83
CA GLN A 295 -0.36 4.20 13.29
C GLN A 295 -1.12 2.97 13.81
N ARG A 296 -2.30 2.66 13.28
CA ARG A 296 -3.03 1.43 13.64
C ARG A 296 -2.25 0.15 13.35
N LEU A 297 -1.43 0.12 12.27
CA LEU A 297 -0.54 -1.02 12.00
C LEU A 297 0.56 -1.13 13.06
N VAL A 298 1.15 0.00 13.44
CA VAL A 298 2.19 0.07 14.50
C VAL A 298 1.61 -0.33 15.84
N ASP A 299 0.43 0.19 16.21
CA ASP A 299 -0.26 -0.14 17.47
C ASP A 299 -0.62 -1.63 17.58
N ALA A 300 -0.82 -2.30 16.44
CA ALA A 300 -1.00 -3.74 16.37
C ALA A 300 0.31 -4.54 16.50
N GLY A 301 1.45 -3.86 16.77
CA GLY A 301 2.78 -4.45 16.99
C GLY A 301 3.62 -4.62 15.72
N ASN A 302 3.12 -4.24 14.55
CA ASN A 302 3.86 -4.36 13.30
C ASN A 302 4.90 -3.24 13.16
N THR A 303 5.84 -3.45 12.27
CA THR A 303 6.84 -2.45 11.86
C THR A 303 6.39 -1.80 10.54
N VAL A 304 6.50 -0.49 10.45
CA VAL A 304 6.19 0.26 9.22
C VAL A 304 7.42 1.02 8.79
N VAL A 305 7.91 0.74 7.60
CA VAL A 305 9.03 1.46 6.95
C VAL A 305 8.47 2.25 5.78
N VAL A 306 8.65 3.55 5.77
CA VAL A 306 8.11 4.45 4.75
C VAL A 306 9.22 5.24 4.10
N ILE A 307 9.35 5.20 2.78
CA ILE A 307 10.14 6.18 2.04
C ILE A 307 9.26 7.40 1.82
N GLU A 308 9.67 8.57 2.29
CA GLU A 308 8.85 9.76 2.18
C GLU A 308 9.65 11.07 2.05
N HIS A 309 9.01 12.03 1.39
CA HIS A 309 9.48 13.40 1.24
C HIS A 309 8.52 14.41 1.89
N ASN A 310 7.32 13.98 2.25
CA ASN A 310 6.31 14.82 2.87
C ASN A 310 6.66 15.05 4.35
N LEU A 311 6.93 16.31 4.70
CA LEU A 311 7.34 16.68 6.05
C LEU A 311 6.24 16.44 7.11
N ASP A 312 4.96 16.43 6.72
CA ASP A 312 3.87 16.12 7.63
C ASP A 312 3.88 14.63 8.06
N VAL A 313 4.38 13.74 7.20
CA VAL A 313 4.61 12.33 7.54
C VAL A 313 5.90 12.17 8.32
N ILE A 314 6.99 12.79 7.84
CA ILE A 314 8.33 12.66 8.43
C ILE A 314 8.32 13.10 9.89
N LYS A 315 7.66 14.21 10.23
CA LYS A 315 7.57 14.69 11.62
C LYS A 315 6.77 13.78 12.56
N CYS A 316 5.94 12.88 12.01
CA CYS A 316 5.11 11.93 12.78
C CYS A 316 5.77 10.55 12.91
N ALA A 317 6.93 10.33 12.28
CA ALA A 317 7.66 9.08 12.40
C ALA A 317 8.27 8.93 13.80
N ASP A 318 8.39 7.69 14.26
CA ASP A 318 9.07 7.36 15.52
C ASP A 318 10.59 7.39 15.35
N HIS A 319 11.07 7.02 14.16
CA HIS A 319 12.49 6.96 13.82
C HIS A 319 12.73 7.42 12.39
N LEU A 320 13.80 8.15 12.16
CA LEU A 320 14.23 8.61 10.85
C LEU A 320 15.58 8.01 10.49
N ILE A 321 15.75 7.70 9.21
CA ILE A 321 17.04 7.36 8.59
C ILE A 321 17.20 8.30 7.40
N ASP A 322 18.10 9.26 7.50
CA ASP A 322 18.33 10.25 6.45
C ASP A 322 19.56 9.88 5.63
N LEU A 323 19.33 9.64 4.33
CA LEU A 323 20.35 9.24 3.36
C LEU A 323 20.82 10.42 2.51
N GLY A 324 22.11 10.53 2.30
CA GLY A 324 22.67 11.63 1.52
C GLY A 324 24.20 11.54 1.45
N PRO A 325 24.88 12.72 1.52
CA PRO A 325 24.33 14.08 1.54
C PRO A 325 23.71 14.50 0.22
N GLU A 326 24.10 13.91 -0.91
CA GLU A 326 23.63 14.24 -2.25
C GLU A 326 23.03 13.01 -2.97
N GLY A 327 22.66 13.14 -4.23
CA GLY A 327 22.22 12.04 -5.10
C GLY A 327 23.35 11.54 -6.00
N GLY A 328 23.17 10.34 -6.58
CA GLY A 328 24.17 9.73 -7.47
C GLY A 328 25.45 9.35 -6.74
N ASP A 329 26.61 9.68 -7.30
CA ASP A 329 27.91 9.31 -6.76
C ASP A 329 28.25 9.99 -5.40
N GLY A 330 27.57 11.06 -5.04
CA GLY A 330 27.68 11.74 -3.74
C GLY A 330 26.65 11.29 -2.71
N GLY A 331 25.84 10.29 -3.03
CA GLY A 331 24.83 9.72 -2.15
C GLY A 331 25.29 8.41 -1.51
N GLY A 332 24.33 7.67 -0.96
CA GLY A 332 24.58 6.32 -0.49
C GLY A 332 25.14 6.21 0.92
N THR A 333 25.25 7.31 1.66
CA THR A 333 25.71 7.30 3.04
C THR A 333 24.57 7.68 3.99
N ILE A 334 24.70 7.28 5.26
CA ILE A 334 23.77 7.72 6.31
C ILE A 334 24.27 9.07 6.83
N VAL A 335 23.44 10.10 6.69
CA VAL A 335 23.73 11.44 7.22
C VAL A 335 23.44 11.50 8.71
N VAL A 336 22.29 10.96 9.12
CA VAL A 336 21.86 10.91 10.51
C VAL A 336 20.72 9.90 10.68
N THR A 337 20.65 9.28 11.84
CA THR A 337 19.51 8.47 12.31
C THR A 337 19.04 8.96 13.67
N GLY A 338 17.78 8.77 14.00
CA GLY A 338 17.22 9.16 15.31
C GLY A 338 15.78 9.61 15.21
N THR A 339 15.28 10.24 16.25
CA THR A 339 13.94 10.84 16.25
C THR A 339 13.88 12.07 15.34
N PRO A 340 12.69 12.53 14.91
CA PRO A 340 12.56 13.77 14.15
C PRO A 340 13.24 14.98 14.81
N GLU A 341 13.19 15.05 16.14
CA GLU A 341 13.82 16.12 16.94
C GLU A 341 15.35 16.05 16.90
N GLU A 342 15.93 14.85 16.95
CA GLU A 342 17.37 14.64 16.86
C GLU A 342 17.88 14.95 15.45
N VAL A 343 17.18 14.48 14.41
CA VAL A 343 17.49 14.78 13.01
C VAL A 343 17.40 16.29 12.73
N ALA A 344 16.42 17.00 13.32
CA ALA A 344 16.29 18.45 13.19
C ALA A 344 17.48 19.24 13.76
N GLN A 345 18.32 18.65 14.61
CA GLN A 345 19.53 19.27 15.14
C GLN A 345 20.76 19.04 14.23
N CYS A 346 20.70 18.10 13.30
CA CYS A 346 21.80 17.78 12.39
C CYS A 346 21.88 18.81 11.26
N GLU A 347 22.91 19.64 11.26
CA GLU A 347 23.12 20.67 10.22
C GLU A 347 23.45 20.09 8.85
N ALA A 348 24.01 18.89 8.78
CA ALA A 348 24.33 18.20 7.53
C ALA A 348 23.07 17.67 6.82
N SER A 349 22.00 17.37 7.58
CA SER A 349 20.73 16.86 7.05
C SER A 349 19.92 17.97 6.38
N TYR A 350 19.60 17.79 5.10
CA TYR A 350 18.61 18.66 4.42
C TYR A 350 17.23 18.48 5.05
N THR A 351 16.81 17.27 5.29
CA THR A 351 15.54 16.94 5.98
C THR A 351 15.48 17.61 7.36
N GLY A 352 16.56 17.53 8.13
CA GLY A 352 16.66 18.15 9.45
C GLY A 352 16.50 19.67 9.43
N ARG A 353 17.08 20.34 8.45
CA ARG A 353 16.95 21.81 8.29
C ARG A 353 15.49 22.26 8.06
N TYR A 354 14.69 21.46 7.35
CA TYR A 354 13.25 21.73 7.14
C TYR A 354 12.43 21.35 8.37
N LEU A 355 12.70 20.19 9.01
CA LEU A 355 12.02 19.78 10.23
C LEU A 355 12.19 20.78 11.37
N LYS A 356 13.38 21.37 11.53
CA LYS A 356 13.67 22.40 12.53
C LYS A 356 12.71 23.60 12.47
N LYS A 357 12.11 23.89 11.32
CA LYS A 357 11.14 24.96 11.14
C LYS A 357 9.73 24.57 11.56
N LEU A 358 9.42 23.28 11.55
CA LEU A 358 8.08 22.72 11.81
C LEU A 358 7.91 22.20 13.24
N LEU A 359 9.00 21.78 13.88
CA LEU A 359 9.00 21.22 15.25
C LEU A 359 9.17 22.31 16.33
N LYS A 360 8.90 23.58 15.99
CA LYS A 360 8.97 24.71 16.93
C LYS A 360 7.77 24.78 17.85
#